data_b4a83cad9ac6277cdf9d2d0524989ed2
#
_entry.id   b4a83cad9ac6277cdf9d2d0524989ed2
#
_cell.length_a   1.000
_cell.length_b   1.000
_cell.length_c   1.000
_cell.angle_alpha   90.00
_cell.angle_beta   90.00
_cell.angle_gamma   90.00
#
_symmetry.space_group_name_H-M   'P 1'
#
loop_
_entity.id
_entity.type
_entity.pdbx_description
1 polymer ?
#
loop_
_entity_poly.entity_id
_entity_poly.type
_entity_poly.pdbx_seq_one_letter_code
_entity_poly.pdbx_strand_id
1 'polypeptide(L)'
;MGLCFQNGLLAIQAEYADRPDLLPQATGIVTFAQLTGAALGIGIVNTVQSIFLNQELRSNAPDVPFELVRQSTEAIYQLPKEQQQPVIDAYITAITKSFIPIIAAISIGWVAALFVRRHNMKERGVTPGAVA
;
A
#
# COMPACT_ATOMS: atom_id res chain seq x y z
N MET A 1 2.08 -11.44 -0.46
CA MET A 1 2.76 -10.29 -1.07
C MET A 1 3.88 -10.65 -2.05
N GLY A 2 4.60 -11.77 -1.88
CA GLY A 2 5.74 -12.15 -2.72
C GLY A 2 5.46 -12.31 -4.21
N LEU A 3 4.31 -12.86 -4.59
CA LEU A 3 3.98 -13.14 -6.00
C LEU A 3 3.88 -11.88 -6.88
N CYS A 4 3.35 -10.78 -6.35
CA CYS A 4 3.25 -9.53 -7.11
C CYS A 4 4.62 -8.86 -7.31
N PHE A 5 5.53 -9.01 -6.37
CA PHE A 5 6.87 -8.43 -6.44
C PHE A 5 7.72 -9.10 -7.51
N GLN A 6 7.66 -10.42 -7.61
CA GLN A 6 8.38 -11.21 -8.61
C GLN A 6 7.88 -10.98 -10.03
N ASN A 7 6.58 -10.79 -10.23
CA ASN A 7 6.03 -10.59 -11.57
C ASN A 7 6.57 -9.35 -12.28
N GLY A 8 6.84 -8.27 -11.54
CA GLY A 8 7.45 -7.07 -12.11
C GLY A 8 8.88 -7.31 -12.60
N LEU A 9 9.68 -8.07 -11.85
CA LEU A 9 11.04 -8.42 -12.24
C LEU A 9 11.07 -9.37 -13.43
N LEU A 10 10.19 -10.37 -13.46
CA LEU A 10 10.07 -11.28 -14.59
C LEU A 10 9.65 -10.57 -15.88
N ALA A 11 8.75 -9.59 -15.77
CA ALA A 11 8.34 -8.79 -16.93
C ALA A 11 9.51 -8.00 -17.54
N ILE A 12 10.38 -7.43 -16.68
CA ILE A 12 11.60 -6.72 -17.12
C ILE A 12 12.57 -7.69 -17.79
N GLN A 13 12.82 -8.85 -17.18
CA GLN A 13 13.70 -9.86 -17.76
C GLN A 13 13.20 -10.32 -19.14
N ALA A 14 11.90 -10.48 -19.30
CA ALA A 14 11.31 -10.82 -20.58
C ALA A 14 11.43 -9.71 -21.63
N GLU A 15 11.28 -8.45 -21.24
CA GLU A 15 11.36 -7.30 -22.14
C GLU A 15 12.80 -7.03 -22.60
N TYR A 16 13.77 -7.18 -21.70
CA TYR A 16 15.19 -6.91 -21.97
C TYR A 16 16.03 -8.17 -22.21
N ALA A 17 15.39 -9.32 -22.53
CA ALA A 17 16.10 -10.56 -22.85
C ALA A 17 17.12 -10.40 -23.99
N ASP A 18 16.81 -9.56 -24.99
CA ASP A 18 17.66 -9.27 -26.12
C ASP A 18 18.75 -8.20 -25.83
N ARG A 19 18.72 -7.57 -24.66
CA ARG A 19 19.65 -6.51 -24.24
C ARG A 19 20.07 -6.69 -22.77
N PRO A 20 20.90 -7.68 -22.49
CA PRO A 20 21.32 -7.99 -21.12
C PRO A 20 22.16 -6.87 -20.47
N ASP A 21 22.77 -6.01 -21.27
CA ASP A 21 23.50 -4.81 -20.84
C ASP A 21 22.59 -3.75 -20.13
N LEU A 22 21.32 -3.67 -20.53
CA LEU A 22 20.35 -2.71 -19.96
C LEU A 22 19.55 -3.30 -18.79
N LEU A 23 19.61 -4.60 -18.58
CA LEU A 23 18.81 -5.28 -17.54
C LEU A 23 19.04 -4.75 -16.12
N PRO A 24 20.29 -4.48 -15.67
CA PRO A 24 20.52 -3.93 -14.34
C PRO A 24 19.91 -2.54 -14.16
N GLN A 25 19.96 -1.69 -15.18
CA GLN A 25 19.39 -0.34 -15.13
C GLN A 25 17.85 -0.40 -15.08
N ALA A 26 17.24 -1.22 -15.92
CA ALA A 26 15.80 -1.41 -15.95
C ALA A 26 15.27 -1.96 -14.62
N THR A 27 15.95 -2.95 -14.03
CA THR A 27 15.64 -3.51 -12.73
C THR A 27 15.74 -2.45 -11.63
N GLY A 28 16.80 -1.64 -11.65
CA GLY A 28 17.00 -0.55 -10.70
C GLY A 28 15.86 0.48 -10.74
N ILE A 29 15.46 0.91 -11.93
CA ILE A 29 14.37 1.88 -12.11
C ILE A 29 13.04 1.33 -11.56
N VAL A 30 12.71 0.08 -11.87
CA VAL A 30 11.45 -0.51 -11.41
C VAL A 30 11.45 -0.73 -9.90
N THR A 31 12.56 -1.19 -9.33
CA THR A 31 12.69 -1.34 -7.88
C THR A 31 12.58 0.01 -7.17
N PHE A 32 13.22 1.04 -7.70
CA PHE A 32 13.09 2.41 -7.17
C PHE A 32 11.65 2.91 -7.24
N ALA A 33 10.97 2.72 -8.36
CA ALA A 33 9.57 3.11 -8.52
C ALA A 33 8.64 2.36 -7.53
N GLN A 34 8.88 1.05 -7.31
CA GLN A 34 8.13 0.24 -6.35
C GLN A 34 8.30 0.74 -4.91
N LEU A 35 9.56 0.98 -4.49
CA LEU A 35 9.85 1.45 -3.13
C LEU A 35 9.29 2.87 -2.89
N THR A 36 9.45 3.74 -3.88
CA THR A 36 8.91 5.10 -3.81
C THR A 36 7.38 5.07 -3.75
N GLY A 37 6.74 4.26 -4.59
CA GLY A 37 5.30 4.07 -4.58
C GLY A 37 4.78 3.52 -3.25
N ALA A 38 5.49 2.57 -2.65
CA ALA A 38 5.15 2.02 -1.34
C ALA A 38 5.26 3.08 -0.23
N ALA A 39 6.34 3.87 -0.22
CA ALA A 39 6.55 4.93 0.77
C ALA A 39 5.46 6.02 0.67
N LEU A 40 5.16 6.48 -0.54
CA LEU A 40 4.08 7.45 -0.78
C LEU A 40 2.72 6.89 -0.41
N GLY A 41 2.45 5.63 -0.74
CA GLY A 41 1.20 4.95 -0.39
C GLY A 41 0.96 4.88 1.12
N ILE A 42 1.98 4.49 1.89
CA ILE A 42 1.92 4.47 3.35
C ILE A 42 1.67 5.87 3.91
N GLY A 43 2.37 6.88 3.40
CA GLY A 43 2.19 8.27 3.81
C GLY A 43 0.75 8.77 3.59
N ILE A 44 0.20 8.50 2.41
CA ILE A 44 -1.18 8.89 2.07
C ILE A 44 -2.18 8.19 2.99
N VAL A 45 -2.05 6.86 3.16
CA VAL A 45 -2.99 6.08 4.00
C VAL A 45 -2.96 6.55 5.44
N ASN A 46 -1.77 6.77 6.02
CA ASN A 46 -1.63 7.28 7.38
C ASN A 46 -2.25 8.67 7.56
N THR A 47 -2.07 9.54 6.56
CA THR A 47 -2.66 10.89 6.59
C THR A 47 -4.19 10.81 6.56
N VAL A 48 -4.74 10.01 5.64
CA VAL A 48 -6.19 9.82 5.51
C VAL A 48 -6.78 9.23 6.77
N GLN A 49 -6.14 8.20 7.34
CA GLN A 49 -6.55 7.59 8.62
C GLN A 49 -6.56 8.61 9.76
N SER A 50 -5.52 9.43 9.86
CA SER A 50 -5.43 10.47 10.90
C SER A 50 -6.53 11.52 10.78
N ILE A 51 -6.87 11.93 9.55
CA ILE A 51 -7.96 12.88 9.29
C ILE A 51 -9.31 12.30 9.74
N PHE A 52 -9.62 11.08 9.30
CA PHE A 52 -10.89 10.44 9.66
C PHE A 52 -10.96 10.13 11.15
N LEU A 53 -9.87 9.68 11.77
CA LEU A 53 -9.83 9.44 13.22
C LEU A 53 -10.11 10.73 14.00
N ASN A 54 -9.50 11.85 13.61
CA ASN A 54 -9.74 13.14 14.24
C ASN A 54 -11.21 13.57 14.10
N GLN A 55 -11.79 13.38 12.90
CA GLN A 55 -13.18 13.75 12.64
C GLN A 55 -14.15 12.91 13.47
N GLU A 56 -13.96 11.59 13.53
CA GLU A 56 -14.80 10.67 14.27
C GLU A 56 -14.67 10.88 15.79
N LEU A 57 -13.46 11.12 16.31
CA LEU A 57 -13.25 11.42 17.72
C LEU A 57 -13.93 12.72 18.13
N ARG A 58 -13.84 13.77 17.32
CA ARG A 58 -14.54 15.04 17.59
C ARG A 58 -16.06 14.89 17.61
N SER A 59 -16.59 13.95 16.85
CA SER A 59 -18.03 13.69 16.79
C SER A 59 -18.53 12.80 17.94
N ASN A 60 -17.77 11.76 18.29
CA ASN A 60 -18.22 10.69 19.18
C ASN A 60 -17.59 10.75 20.58
N ALA A 61 -16.41 11.36 20.72
CA ALA A 61 -15.67 11.46 21.98
C ALA A 61 -14.88 12.79 22.06
N PRO A 62 -15.58 13.96 22.13
CA PRO A 62 -14.93 15.27 22.08
C PRO A 62 -13.98 15.55 23.25
N ASP A 63 -14.19 14.89 24.38
CA ASP A 63 -13.39 15.06 25.60
C ASP A 63 -12.07 14.28 25.60
N VAL A 64 -11.85 13.43 24.59
CA VAL A 64 -10.64 12.60 24.48
C VAL A 64 -9.62 13.30 23.60
N PRO A 65 -8.37 13.56 24.10
CA PRO A 65 -7.32 14.18 23.31
C PRO A 65 -6.91 13.29 22.14
N PHE A 66 -7.03 13.81 20.93
CA PHE A 66 -6.65 13.10 19.69
C PHE A 66 -5.21 12.56 19.71
N GLU A 67 -4.27 13.35 20.24
CA GLU A 67 -2.86 12.97 20.29
C GLU A 67 -2.60 11.73 21.16
N LEU A 68 -3.38 11.54 22.21
CA LEU A 68 -3.26 10.38 23.09
C LEU A 68 -3.64 9.09 22.35
N VAL A 69 -4.74 9.12 21.60
CA VAL A 69 -5.25 7.97 20.85
C VAL A 69 -4.38 7.67 19.63
N ARG A 70 -3.82 8.70 19.01
CA ARG A 70 -2.93 8.58 17.85
C ARG A 70 -1.59 7.93 18.18
N GLN A 71 -1.03 8.24 19.35
CA GLN A 71 0.30 7.75 19.76
C GLN A 71 0.29 6.27 20.14
N SER A 72 -0.78 5.80 20.75
CA SER A 72 -0.86 4.41 21.20
C SER A 72 -2.30 3.94 21.31
N THR A 73 -2.59 2.81 20.67
CA THR A 73 -3.85 2.08 20.86
C THR A 73 -4.01 1.56 22.28
N GLU A 74 -2.91 1.35 23.00
CA GLU A 74 -2.95 0.93 24.41
C GLU A 74 -3.46 2.04 25.34
N ALA A 75 -3.29 3.30 24.95
CA ALA A 75 -3.83 4.44 25.70
C ALA A 75 -5.37 4.40 25.81
N ILE A 76 -6.06 3.74 24.89
CA ILE A 76 -7.52 3.56 24.95
C ILE A 76 -7.92 2.81 26.20
N TYR A 77 -7.15 1.81 26.62
CA TYR A 77 -7.46 1.01 27.81
C TYR A 77 -7.21 1.76 29.13
N GLN A 78 -6.52 2.89 29.10
CA GLN A 78 -6.31 3.77 30.26
C GLN A 78 -7.45 4.78 30.44
N LEU A 79 -8.33 4.92 29.44
CA LEU A 79 -9.50 5.79 29.52
C LEU A 79 -10.59 5.18 30.42
N PRO A 80 -11.47 6.01 31.01
CA PRO A 80 -12.68 5.54 31.68
C PRO A 80 -13.50 4.63 30.77
N LYS A 81 -14.10 3.58 31.32
CA LYS A 81 -14.85 2.57 30.54
C LYS A 81 -15.96 3.16 29.67
N GLU A 82 -16.54 4.29 30.09
CA GLU A 82 -17.58 5.00 29.34
C GLU A 82 -17.05 5.64 28.05
N GLN A 83 -15.77 6.01 28.01
CA GLN A 83 -15.13 6.64 26.86
C GLN A 83 -14.42 5.64 25.96
N GLN A 84 -14.15 4.42 26.41
CA GLN A 84 -13.45 3.41 25.63
C GLN A 84 -14.24 3.01 24.38
N GLN A 85 -15.53 2.70 24.53
CA GLN A 85 -16.36 2.22 23.42
C GLN A 85 -16.51 3.25 22.29
N PRO A 86 -16.84 4.52 22.55
CA PRO A 86 -16.90 5.55 21.51
C PRO A 86 -15.57 5.74 20.76
N VAL A 87 -14.45 5.63 21.47
CA VAL A 87 -13.11 5.75 20.84
C VAL A 87 -12.80 4.54 19.96
N ILE A 88 -13.15 3.33 20.41
CA ILE A 88 -12.97 2.11 19.61
C ILE A 88 -13.81 2.18 18.33
N ASP A 89 -15.05 2.61 18.42
CA ASP A 89 -15.95 2.75 17.27
C ASP A 89 -15.45 3.81 16.28
N ALA A 90 -14.93 4.93 16.78
CA ALA A 90 -14.29 5.96 15.98
C ALA A 90 -13.05 5.40 15.24
N TYR A 91 -12.26 4.59 15.93
CA TYR A 91 -11.06 3.96 15.35
C TYR A 91 -11.40 2.97 14.24
N ILE A 92 -12.39 2.10 14.48
CA ILE A 92 -12.89 1.13 13.49
C ILE A 92 -13.43 1.86 12.26
N THR A 93 -14.21 2.91 12.46
CA THR A 93 -14.76 3.72 11.37
C THR A 93 -13.66 4.41 10.57
N ALA A 94 -12.66 4.99 11.23
CA ALA A 94 -11.53 5.63 10.59
C ALA A 94 -10.71 4.64 9.74
N ILE A 95 -10.45 3.44 10.26
CA ILE A 95 -9.76 2.37 9.51
C ILE A 95 -10.58 1.99 8.29
N THR A 96 -11.87 1.72 8.46
CA THR A 96 -12.75 1.32 7.35
C THR A 96 -12.78 2.38 6.24
N LYS A 97 -12.91 3.66 6.60
CA LYS A 97 -12.87 4.77 5.63
C LYS A 97 -11.50 4.90 4.93
N SER A 98 -10.41 4.51 5.59
CA SER A 98 -9.07 4.53 5.00
C SER A 98 -8.87 3.52 3.88
N PHE A 99 -9.73 2.50 3.76
CA PHE A 99 -9.70 1.57 2.63
C PHE A 99 -10.23 2.18 1.32
N ILE A 100 -11.02 3.25 1.37
CA ILE A 100 -11.60 3.89 0.17
C ILE A 100 -10.50 4.33 -0.83
N PRO A 101 -9.49 5.12 -0.44
CA PRO A 101 -8.42 5.51 -1.35
C PRO A 101 -7.57 4.33 -1.83
N ILE A 102 -7.43 3.27 -1.01
CA ILE A 102 -6.72 2.06 -1.40
C ILE A 102 -7.47 1.35 -2.54
N ILE A 103 -8.78 1.20 -2.41
CA ILE A 103 -9.63 0.58 -3.45
C ILE A 103 -9.54 1.40 -4.75
N ALA A 104 -9.60 2.73 -4.66
CA ALA A 104 -9.44 3.59 -5.83
C ALA A 104 -8.07 3.42 -6.50
N ALA A 105 -6.99 3.37 -5.74
CA ALA A 105 -5.64 3.16 -6.25
C ALA A 105 -5.48 1.79 -6.92
N ILE A 106 -6.02 0.72 -6.32
CA ILE A 106 -6.00 -0.63 -6.88
C ILE A 106 -6.81 -0.66 -8.20
N SER A 107 -7.95 0.01 -8.26
CA SER A 107 -8.77 0.08 -9.46
C SER A 107 -8.04 0.77 -10.63
N ILE A 108 -7.34 1.87 -10.34
CA ILE A 108 -6.49 2.56 -11.32
C ILE A 108 -5.35 1.64 -11.78
N GLY A 109 -4.69 0.97 -10.84
CA GLY A 109 -3.63 0.01 -11.14
C GLY A 109 -4.12 -1.16 -12.03
N TRP A 110 -5.32 -1.66 -11.76
CA TRP A 110 -5.93 -2.72 -12.57
C TRP A 110 -6.22 -2.24 -14.00
N VAL A 111 -6.78 -1.06 -14.15
CA VAL A 111 -7.01 -0.45 -15.48
C VAL A 111 -5.68 -0.26 -16.22
N ALA A 112 -4.66 0.27 -15.54
CA ALA A 112 -3.32 0.44 -16.14
C ALA A 112 -2.72 -0.91 -16.59
N ALA A 113 -2.94 -1.98 -15.84
CA ALA A 113 -2.47 -3.31 -16.18
C ALA A 113 -3.06 -3.86 -17.48
N LEU A 114 -4.26 -3.41 -17.89
CA LEU A 114 -4.87 -3.79 -19.17
C LEU A 114 -4.12 -3.22 -20.38
N PHE A 115 -3.39 -2.13 -20.19
CA PHE A 115 -2.57 -1.52 -21.26
C PHE A 115 -1.16 -2.10 -21.35
N VAL A 116 -0.76 -2.98 -20.43
CA VAL A 116 0.55 -3.63 -20.46
C VAL A 116 0.58 -4.65 -21.60
N ARG A 117 1.61 -4.56 -22.44
CA ARG A 117 1.84 -5.49 -23.56
C ARG A 117 2.02 -6.92 -23.07
N ARG A 118 1.34 -7.85 -23.69
CA ARG A 118 1.52 -9.28 -23.41
C ARG A 118 2.77 -9.77 -24.15
N HIS A 119 3.75 -10.26 -23.40
CA HIS A 119 4.93 -10.95 -23.93
C HIS A 119 4.82 -12.45 -23.65
N ASN A 120 5.11 -13.25 -24.66
CA ASN A 120 5.21 -14.71 -24.51
C ASN A 120 6.62 -15.06 -24.03
N MET A 121 6.78 -15.30 -22.72
CA MET A 121 8.08 -15.61 -22.12
C MET A 121 8.74 -16.87 -22.70
N LYS A 122 7.94 -17.86 -23.16
CA LYS A 122 8.46 -19.10 -23.74
C LYS A 122 9.14 -18.86 -25.09
N GLU A 123 8.66 -17.93 -25.87
CA GLU A 123 9.25 -17.59 -27.18
C GLU A 123 10.56 -16.80 -27.03
N ARG A 124 10.75 -16.11 -25.91
CA ARG A 124 11.96 -15.32 -25.62
C ARG A 124 13.00 -16.07 -24.78
N GLY A 125 12.83 -17.37 -24.55
CA GLY A 125 13.82 -18.21 -23.87
C GLY A 125 14.03 -17.93 -22.38
N VAL A 126 13.14 -17.15 -21.77
CA VAL A 126 13.19 -16.87 -20.31
C VAL A 126 12.59 -18.04 -19.56
N THR A 127 13.42 -18.89 -19.00
CA THR A 127 13.01 -19.99 -18.11
C THR A 127 12.87 -19.45 -16.68
N PRO A 128 11.69 -19.56 -16.06
CA PRO A 128 11.53 -19.23 -14.63
C PRO A 128 12.46 -20.13 -13.80
N GLY A 129 13.48 -19.54 -13.19
CA GLY A 129 14.41 -20.27 -12.32
C GLY A 129 15.86 -20.40 -12.79
N ALA A 130 16.24 -19.77 -13.92
CA ALA A 130 17.62 -19.81 -14.42
C ALA A 130 18.57 -18.78 -13.76
N VAL A 131 18.15 -18.15 -12.67
CA VAL A 131 18.97 -17.22 -11.89
C VAL A 131 19.13 -17.83 -10.48
N ALA A 132 20.01 -18.79 -10.35
CA ALA A 132 20.55 -19.25 -9.08
C ALA A 132 22.03 -18.84 -9.00
#